data_52963d6cbde472c4e828accac9721743
#
_entry.id   52963d6cbde472c4e828accac9721743
#
_cell.length_a   1.000
_cell.length_b   1.000
_cell.length_c   1.000
_cell.angle_alpha   90.00
_cell.angle_beta   90.00
_cell.angle_gamma   90.00
#
_symmetry.space_group_name_H-M   'P 1'
#
loop_
_entity.id
_entity.type
_entity.pdbx_description
1 polymer ?
#
loop_
_entity_poly.entity_id
_entity_poly.type
_entity_poly.pdbx_seq_one_letter_code
_entity_poly.pdbx_strand_id
1 'polypeptide(L)'
;KSLCEHFAYTRQELYSMVRVEGIETFDELLTRHGKGAHGCDICKPAVGSILASCWNRPITEPSLVPLQDTNDTFMANMQKNGTYSVVPRIPGGEITPDGLIAIGAVAKKYDLYTKITGGQRIDL
;
A
#
# COMPACT_ATOMS: atom_id res chain seq x y z
N LYS A 1 -23.59 -2.97 8.37
CA LYS A 1 -22.32 -3.18 9.10
C LYS A 1 -21.28 -2.23 8.51
N SER A 2 -20.74 -1.33 9.32
CA SER A 2 -19.70 -0.37 8.89
C SER A 2 -18.49 -1.07 8.28
N LEU A 3 -17.80 -0.39 7.38
CA LEU A 3 -16.58 -0.90 6.74
C LEU A 3 -15.48 -1.12 7.78
N CYS A 4 -15.19 -0.10 8.59
CA CYS A 4 -14.19 -0.12 9.66
C CYS A 4 -14.44 1.02 10.65
N GLU A 5 -13.54 1.23 11.59
CA GLU A 5 -13.62 2.33 12.57
C GLU A 5 -13.52 3.73 11.94
N HIS A 6 -12.84 3.85 10.78
CA HIS A 6 -12.67 5.12 10.06
C HIS A 6 -13.90 5.49 9.23
N PHE A 7 -14.69 4.52 8.77
CA PHE A 7 -15.89 4.75 7.99
C PHE A 7 -17.09 4.01 8.59
N ALA A 8 -18.05 4.77 9.08
CA ALA A 8 -19.32 4.24 9.63
C ALA A 8 -20.27 3.70 8.54
N TYR A 9 -19.86 3.72 7.30
CA TYR A 9 -20.62 3.35 6.12
C TYR A 9 -20.23 1.97 5.61
N THR A 10 -21.12 1.36 4.86
CA THR A 10 -20.82 0.14 4.10
C THR A 10 -20.05 0.49 2.83
N ARG A 11 -19.40 -0.52 2.23
CA ARG A 11 -18.71 -0.34 0.93
C ARG A 11 -19.65 0.21 -0.15
N GLN A 12 -20.91 -0.22 -0.16
CA GLN A 12 -21.89 0.22 -1.15
C GLN A 12 -22.29 1.68 -0.96
N GLU A 13 -22.47 2.11 0.28
CA GLU A 13 -22.75 3.52 0.60
C GLU A 13 -21.60 4.41 0.21
N LEU A 14 -20.34 4.02 0.52
CA LEU A 14 -19.14 4.74 0.10
C LEU A 14 -19.03 4.83 -1.43
N TYR A 15 -19.34 3.74 -2.14
CA TYR A 15 -19.36 3.75 -3.60
C TYR A 15 -20.36 4.79 -4.14
N SER A 16 -21.56 4.84 -3.56
CA SER A 16 -22.60 5.80 -3.95
C SER A 16 -22.17 7.23 -3.66
N MET A 17 -21.58 7.49 -2.49
CA MET A 17 -21.06 8.82 -2.11
C MET A 17 -19.97 9.29 -3.07
N VAL A 18 -18.97 8.43 -3.34
CA VAL A 18 -17.90 8.74 -4.30
C VAL A 18 -18.48 9.14 -5.66
N ARG A 19 -19.46 8.39 -6.14
CA ARG A 19 -20.07 8.65 -7.44
C ARG A 19 -20.91 9.92 -7.50
N VAL A 20 -21.74 10.16 -6.47
CA VAL A 20 -22.66 11.30 -6.42
C VAL A 20 -21.92 12.60 -6.16
N GLU A 21 -20.94 12.57 -5.28
CA GLU A 21 -20.19 13.76 -4.87
C GLU A 21 -18.95 14.03 -5.74
N GLY A 22 -18.63 13.16 -6.68
CA GLY A 22 -17.48 13.33 -7.56
C GLY A 22 -16.14 13.23 -6.85
N ILE A 23 -16.04 12.45 -5.77
CA ILE A 23 -14.82 12.31 -4.98
C ILE A 23 -13.77 11.50 -5.75
N GLU A 24 -12.57 12.05 -5.90
CA GLU A 24 -11.52 11.45 -6.71
C GLU A 24 -10.35 10.87 -5.92
N THR A 25 -10.22 11.23 -4.64
CA THR A 25 -9.08 10.80 -3.80
C THR A 25 -9.54 10.18 -2.49
N PHE A 26 -8.67 9.33 -1.93
CA PHE A 26 -8.89 8.74 -0.61
C PHE A 26 -8.97 9.79 0.49
N ASP A 27 -8.05 10.75 0.46
CA ASP A 27 -7.97 11.80 1.49
C ASP A 27 -9.20 12.69 1.49
N GLU A 28 -9.76 12.97 0.31
CA GLU A 28 -11.01 13.72 0.18
C GLU A 28 -12.18 12.95 0.80
N LEU A 29 -12.31 11.65 0.49
CA LEU A 29 -13.35 10.82 1.06
C LEU A 29 -13.21 10.69 2.58
N LEU A 30 -11.99 10.50 3.07
CA LEU A 30 -11.71 10.42 4.50
C LEU A 30 -12.04 11.73 5.23
N THR A 31 -11.69 12.87 4.64
CA THR A 31 -11.96 14.20 5.21
C THR A 31 -13.44 14.51 5.28
N ARG A 32 -14.21 14.15 4.24
CA ARG A 32 -15.65 14.45 4.18
C ARG A 32 -16.52 13.50 4.98
N HIS A 33 -16.20 12.22 4.96
CA HIS A 33 -17.08 11.15 5.45
C HIS A 33 -16.42 10.20 6.44
N GLY A 34 -15.12 10.36 6.67
CA GLY A 34 -14.36 9.49 7.55
C GLY A 34 -14.03 10.11 8.90
N LYS A 35 -13.26 9.34 9.68
CA LYS A 35 -12.70 9.74 10.97
C LYS A 35 -11.20 9.41 10.98
N GLY A 36 -10.42 10.25 11.67
CA GLY A 36 -8.97 10.06 11.76
C GLY A 36 -8.21 10.61 10.56
N ALA A 37 -6.87 10.53 10.60
CA ALA A 37 -5.99 11.22 9.67
C ALA A 37 -5.47 10.35 8.50
N HIS A 38 -5.43 9.02 8.65
CA HIS A 38 -4.68 8.18 7.70
C HIS A 38 -5.42 6.93 7.19
N GLY A 39 -6.60 6.61 7.72
CA GLY A 39 -7.29 5.36 7.40
C GLY A 39 -6.54 4.11 7.90
N CYS A 40 -6.99 2.92 7.51
CA CYS A 40 -6.42 1.63 7.89
C CYS A 40 -6.33 0.67 6.70
N ASP A 41 -5.73 -0.50 6.94
CA ASP A 41 -5.56 -1.55 5.93
C ASP A 41 -6.87 -2.20 5.45
N ILE A 42 -8.00 -1.87 6.06
CA ILE A 42 -9.32 -2.28 5.58
C ILE A 42 -9.89 -1.24 4.62
N CYS A 43 -9.90 0.04 5.01
CA CYS A 43 -10.54 1.08 4.19
C CYS A 43 -9.71 1.51 3.00
N LYS A 44 -8.38 1.54 3.11
CA LYS A 44 -7.51 1.93 1.99
C LYS A 44 -7.73 1.08 0.74
N PRO A 45 -7.59 -0.27 0.77
CA PRO A 45 -7.81 -1.08 -0.41
C PRO A 45 -9.28 -1.10 -0.86
N ALA A 46 -10.22 -1.03 0.07
CA ALA A 46 -11.65 -0.95 -0.27
C ALA A 46 -11.98 0.35 -1.04
N VAL A 47 -11.50 1.49 -0.55
CA VAL A 47 -11.70 2.79 -1.22
C VAL A 47 -10.89 2.87 -2.51
N GLY A 48 -9.66 2.37 -2.54
CA GLY A 48 -8.87 2.28 -3.77
C GLY A 48 -9.61 1.53 -4.88
N SER A 49 -10.23 0.39 -4.55
CA SER A 49 -11.08 -0.37 -5.47
C SER A 49 -12.34 0.41 -5.90
N ILE A 50 -12.96 1.15 -4.98
CA ILE A 50 -14.13 2.01 -5.30
C ILE A 50 -13.73 3.11 -6.28
N LEU A 51 -12.66 3.84 -6.01
CA LEU A 51 -12.16 4.93 -6.86
C LEU A 51 -11.78 4.41 -8.26
N ALA A 52 -11.06 3.30 -8.34
CA ALA A 52 -10.71 2.66 -9.59
C ALA A 52 -11.96 2.31 -10.42
N SER A 53 -12.97 1.73 -9.77
CA SER A 53 -14.23 1.31 -10.43
C SER A 53 -15.09 2.50 -10.83
N CYS A 54 -15.24 3.52 -9.97
CA CYS A 54 -16.08 4.69 -10.26
C CYS A 54 -15.54 5.51 -11.41
N TRP A 55 -14.22 5.65 -11.50
CA TRP A 55 -13.56 6.56 -12.45
C TRP A 55 -12.86 5.84 -13.59
N ASN A 56 -13.06 4.52 -13.70
CA ASN A 56 -12.45 3.68 -14.73
C ASN A 56 -10.91 3.89 -14.81
N ARG A 57 -10.27 3.92 -13.65
CA ARG A 57 -8.81 4.05 -13.51
C ARG A 57 -8.19 2.69 -13.22
N PRO A 58 -7.00 2.37 -13.78
CA PRO A 58 -6.30 1.15 -13.37
C PRO A 58 -5.86 1.25 -11.90
N ILE A 59 -6.02 0.16 -11.16
CA ILE A 59 -5.62 0.09 -9.73
C ILE A 59 -4.11 0.32 -9.54
N THR A 60 -3.34 0.17 -10.59
CA THR A 60 -1.90 0.41 -10.64
C THR A 60 -1.53 1.87 -10.90
N GLU A 61 -2.51 2.76 -11.02
CA GLU A 61 -2.25 4.20 -11.11
C GLU A 61 -1.50 4.71 -9.87
N PRO A 62 -0.51 5.61 -10.02
CA PRO A 62 0.31 6.09 -8.90
C PRO A 62 -0.47 6.62 -7.69
N SER A 63 -1.63 7.21 -7.91
CA SER A 63 -2.53 7.70 -6.86
C SER A 63 -3.23 6.59 -6.07
N LEU A 64 -3.43 5.40 -6.67
CA LEU A 64 -4.14 4.27 -6.09
C LEU A 64 -3.20 3.18 -5.54
N VAL A 65 -1.99 3.10 -6.04
CA VAL A 65 -0.99 2.10 -5.59
C VAL A 65 -0.75 2.14 -4.07
N PRO A 66 -0.60 3.33 -3.41
CA PRO A 66 -0.40 3.38 -1.96
C PRO A 66 -1.61 2.91 -1.14
N LEU A 67 -2.77 2.78 -1.77
CA LEU A 67 -4.00 2.31 -1.12
C LEU A 67 -4.17 0.79 -1.18
N GLN A 68 -3.30 0.08 -1.92
CA GLN A 68 -3.42 -1.36 -2.08
C GLN A 68 -3.18 -2.09 -0.77
N ASP A 69 -3.65 -3.34 -0.74
CA ASP A 69 -3.44 -4.23 0.40
C ASP A 69 -1.95 -4.31 0.73
N THR A 70 -1.63 -3.97 1.97
CA THR A 70 -0.26 -3.97 2.50
C THR A 70 0.08 -5.27 3.22
N ASN A 71 -0.72 -6.32 3.04
CA ASN A 71 -0.50 -7.62 3.67
C ASN A 71 0.93 -8.13 3.45
N ASP A 72 1.49 -7.91 2.26
CA ASP A 72 2.86 -8.27 1.93
C ASP A 72 3.91 -7.36 2.60
N THR A 73 3.52 -6.16 3.06
CA THR A 73 4.45 -5.18 3.61
C THR A 73 4.43 -5.09 5.14
N PHE A 74 3.28 -5.28 5.77
CA PHE A 74 3.19 -5.14 7.23
C PHE A 74 3.12 -6.48 7.94
N MET A 75 2.03 -7.19 7.80
CA MET A 75 1.78 -8.38 8.64
C MET A 75 2.60 -9.60 8.20
N ALA A 76 2.73 -9.83 6.90
CA ALA A 76 3.43 -10.99 6.37
C ALA A 76 4.96 -10.88 6.50
N ASN A 77 5.50 -9.66 6.50
CA ASN A 77 6.93 -9.40 6.57
C ASN A 77 7.44 -9.05 7.97
N MET A 78 6.59 -9.11 8.99
CA MET A 78 7.03 -8.90 10.37
C MET A 78 7.87 -10.07 10.87
N GLN A 79 9.06 -9.75 11.36
CA GLN A 79 9.96 -10.72 11.96
C GLN A 79 9.64 -10.96 13.45
N LYS A 80 10.08 -12.08 14.00
CA LYS A 80 9.84 -12.44 15.41
C LYS A 80 10.38 -11.42 16.41
N ASN A 81 11.40 -10.66 16.03
CA ASN A 81 12.01 -9.61 16.86
C ASN A 81 11.35 -8.24 16.71
N GLY A 82 10.22 -8.14 15.99
CA GLY A 82 9.49 -6.90 15.76
C GLY A 82 10.03 -6.01 14.64
N THR A 83 11.05 -6.45 13.91
CA THR A 83 11.51 -5.77 12.69
C THR A 83 10.70 -6.22 11.48
N TYR A 84 10.82 -5.51 10.39
CA TYR A 84 10.16 -5.84 9.12
C TYR A 84 11.18 -6.22 8.06
N SER A 85 10.87 -7.26 7.31
CA SER A 85 11.62 -7.63 6.12
C SER A 85 11.13 -6.80 4.93
N VAL A 86 12.05 -6.19 4.21
CA VAL A 86 11.78 -5.46 2.98
C VAL A 86 12.47 -6.16 1.81
N VAL A 87 11.68 -6.56 0.82
CA VAL A 87 12.19 -7.18 -0.40
C VAL A 87 11.97 -6.19 -1.55
N PRO A 88 13.01 -5.47 -2.02
CA PRO A 88 12.90 -4.58 -3.17
C PRO A 88 12.36 -5.33 -4.38
N ARG A 89 11.40 -4.73 -5.06
CA ARG A 89 10.85 -5.32 -6.28
C ARG A 89 11.83 -5.18 -7.44
N ILE A 90 12.30 -6.29 -7.95
CA ILE A 90 13.21 -6.35 -9.09
C ILE A 90 12.53 -7.18 -10.20
N PRO A 91 11.81 -6.53 -11.14
CA PRO A 91 11.06 -7.21 -12.18
C PRO A 91 11.95 -8.09 -13.04
N GLY A 92 11.60 -9.37 -13.20
CA GLY A 92 12.38 -10.30 -13.99
C GLY A 92 13.78 -10.63 -13.46
N GLY A 93 14.13 -10.11 -12.26
CA GLY A 93 15.48 -10.26 -11.70
C GLY A 93 16.53 -9.37 -12.36
N GLU A 94 16.15 -8.50 -13.28
CA GLU A 94 17.05 -7.58 -13.96
C GLU A 94 17.25 -6.31 -13.12
N ILE A 95 18.48 -6.05 -12.72
CA ILE A 95 18.87 -4.89 -11.94
C ILE A 95 20.12 -4.25 -12.54
N THR A 96 20.13 -2.92 -12.58
CA THR A 96 21.32 -2.17 -13.03
C THR A 96 22.40 -2.13 -11.96
N PRO A 97 23.69 -1.95 -12.33
CA PRO A 97 24.75 -1.72 -11.36
C PRO A 97 24.46 -0.58 -10.38
N ASP A 98 23.88 0.51 -10.86
CA ASP A 98 23.47 1.64 -10.00
C ASP A 98 22.37 1.26 -9.03
N GLY A 99 21.43 0.43 -9.43
CA GLY A 99 20.40 -0.13 -8.56
C GLY A 99 20.99 -0.98 -7.43
N LEU A 100 21.99 -1.82 -7.73
CA LEU A 100 22.71 -2.61 -6.71
C LEU A 100 23.48 -1.70 -5.74
N ILE A 101 24.15 -0.66 -6.25
CA ILE A 101 24.85 0.32 -5.42
C ILE A 101 23.87 1.05 -4.51
N ALA A 102 22.71 1.47 -5.03
CA ALA A 102 21.67 2.14 -4.25
C ALA A 102 21.15 1.24 -3.10
N ILE A 103 20.85 -0.03 -3.36
CA ILE A 103 20.44 -0.98 -2.34
C ILE A 103 21.52 -1.15 -1.28
N GLY A 104 22.77 -1.35 -1.70
CA GLY A 104 23.92 -1.48 -0.80
C GLY A 104 24.16 -0.23 0.05
N ALA A 105 24.03 0.97 -0.54
CA ALA A 105 24.18 2.23 0.17
C ALA A 105 23.10 2.42 1.25
N VAL A 106 21.84 2.09 0.93
CA VAL A 106 20.73 2.14 1.90
C VAL A 106 20.95 1.12 3.02
N ALA A 107 21.28 -0.11 2.68
CA ALA A 107 21.54 -1.17 3.66
C ALA A 107 22.66 -0.76 4.62
N LYS A 108 23.76 -0.18 4.10
CA LYS A 108 24.87 0.32 4.91
C LYS A 108 24.49 1.52 5.77
N LYS A 109 23.71 2.46 5.23
CA LYS A 109 23.29 3.68 5.94
C LYS A 109 22.44 3.37 7.17
N TYR A 110 21.58 2.36 7.08
CA TYR A 110 20.63 1.98 8.15
C TYR A 110 21.03 0.72 8.90
N ASP A 111 22.25 0.22 8.67
CA ASP A 111 22.77 -1.01 9.30
C ASP A 111 21.81 -2.21 9.16
N LEU A 112 21.30 -2.41 7.93
CA LEU A 112 20.31 -3.46 7.68
C LEU A 112 20.98 -4.82 7.44
N TYR A 113 20.44 -5.85 8.07
CA TYR A 113 20.76 -7.22 7.69
C TYR A 113 20.39 -7.45 6.23
N THR A 114 21.31 -7.97 5.44
CA THR A 114 21.11 -8.14 3.99
C THR A 114 21.37 -9.58 3.60
N LYS A 115 20.42 -10.18 2.90
CA LYS A 115 20.49 -11.58 2.47
C LYS A 115 19.95 -11.76 1.06
N ILE A 116 20.62 -12.59 0.26
CA ILE A 116 20.04 -13.16 -0.95
C ILE A 116 19.33 -14.44 -0.54
N THR A 117 18.02 -14.49 -0.73
CA THR A 117 17.19 -15.64 -0.33
C THR A 117 17.30 -16.79 -1.32
N GLY A 118 16.86 -17.98 -0.91
CA GLY A 118 16.78 -19.14 -1.80
C GLY A 118 15.87 -18.95 -3.02
N GLY A 119 14.91 -18.00 -2.95
CA GLY A 119 14.09 -17.57 -4.07
C GLY A 119 14.73 -16.47 -4.92
N GLN A 120 16.03 -16.23 -4.79
CA GLN A 120 16.82 -15.26 -5.57
C GLN A 120 16.33 -13.81 -5.39
N ARG A 121 15.84 -13.46 -4.19
CA ARG A 121 15.43 -12.12 -3.81
C ARG A 121 16.44 -11.50 -2.86
N ILE A 122 16.57 -10.19 -2.90
CA ILE A 122 17.35 -9.44 -1.90
C ILE A 122 16.39 -9.10 -0.75
N ASP A 123 16.73 -9.55 0.45
CA ASP A 123 15.98 -9.30 1.67
C ASP A 123 16.77 -8.37 2.59
N LEU A 124 16.10 -7.34 3.08
CA LEU A 124 16.68 -6.32 3.95
C LEU A 124 15.92 -6.25 5.27
#